data_2e5aa0146215476c22af915e2ce30f20
#
_entry.id   2e5aa0146215476c22af915e2ce30f20
#
_cell.length_a   1.000
_cell.length_b   1.000
_cell.length_c   1.000
_cell.angle_alpha   90.00
_cell.angle_beta   90.00
_cell.angle_gamma   90.00
#
_symmetry.space_group_name_H-M   'P 1'
#
loop_
_entity.id
_entity.type
_entity.pdbx_description
1 polymer ?
#
loop_
_entity_poly.entity_id
_entity_poly.type
_entity_poly.pdbx_seq_one_letter_code
_entity_poly.pdbx_strand_id
1 'polypeptide(L)'
;MKKFICTVCGYIHEGDAAPEKCPLCKAPASKFNEMVETEGGLEFADQHVIGVAKGCDEEMIKDLNNHFMGECTEVGMYLAMSRQADREGYPEIAEAFKRYAWEEAEHASKFAELLGDCVWDLSLIHI
;
A
#
# COMPACT_ATOMS: atom_id res chain seq x y z
N MET A 1 10.15 -2.00 30.45
CA MET A 1 11.03 -1.09 29.69
C MET A 1 10.21 -0.46 28.59
N LYS A 2 10.41 0.80 28.37
CA LYS A 2 9.76 1.55 27.30
C LYS A 2 10.58 1.47 26.02
N LYS A 3 9.92 1.65 24.88
CA LYS A 3 10.58 1.75 23.58
C LYS A 3 10.37 3.14 23.01
N PHE A 4 11.43 3.70 22.44
CA PHE A 4 11.43 5.01 21.82
C PHE A 4 11.94 4.88 20.39
N ILE A 5 11.19 5.41 19.43
CA ILE A 5 11.58 5.40 18.02
C ILE A 5 12.12 6.77 17.60
N CYS A 6 13.28 6.77 16.95
CA CYS A 6 13.82 7.96 16.31
C CYS A 6 13.00 8.29 15.06
N THR A 7 12.38 9.48 15.02
CA THR A 7 11.55 9.90 13.89
C THR A 7 12.36 10.25 12.63
N VAL A 8 13.70 10.37 12.76
CA VAL A 8 14.59 10.69 11.64
C VAL A 8 15.07 9.44 10.90
N CYS A 9 15.56 8.42 11.63
CA CYS A 9 16.16 7.22 11.02
C CYS A 9 15.47 5.89 11.36
N GLY A 10 14.46 5.91 12.25
CA GLY A 10 13.73 4.70 12.65
C GLY A 10 14.43 3.83 13.70
N TYR A 11 15.58 4.26 14.25
CA TYR A 11 16.24 3.53 15.33
C TYR A 11 15.32 3.37 16.54
N ILE A 12 15.27 2.18 17.11
CA ILE A 12 14.48 1.88 18.33
C ILE A 12 15.42 1.74 19.53
N HIS A 13 15.18 2.55 20.54
CA HIS A 13 15.88 2.52 21.82
C HIS A 13 14.99 1.89 22.89
N GLU A 14 15.55 0.96 23.65
CA GLU A 14 14.87 0.37 24.81
C GLU A 14 15.47 0.94 26.09
N GLY A 15 14.63 1.52 26.94
CA GLY A 15 15.06 2.14 28.19
C GLY A 15 13.93 2.88 28.89
N ASP A 16 14.25 3.54 29.99
CA ASP A 16 13.26 4.31 30.76
C ASP A 16 13.00 5.70 30.18
N ALA A 17 13.92 6.18 29.35
CA ALA A 17 13.82 7.46 28.66
C ALA A 17 14.51 7.39 27.28
N ALA A 18 14.17 8.34 26.40
CA ALA A 18 14.88 8.50 25.13
C ALA A 18 16.36 8.84 25.37
N PRO A 19 17.29 8.36 24.50
CA PRO A 19 18.69 8.70 24.61
C PRO A 19 18.91 10.18 24.29
N GLU A 20 19.95 10.80 24.83
CA GLU A 20 20.27 12.20 24.54
C GLU A 20 20.50 12.46 23.04
N LYS A 21 21.10 11.49 22.37
CA LYS A 21 21.33 11.50 20.93
C LYS A 21 21.12 10.12 20.34
N CYS A 22 20.55 10.06 19.15
CA CYS A 22 20.44 8.82 18.41
C CYS A 22 21.83 8.26 18.08
N PRO A 23 22.12 6.98 18.42
CA PRO A 23 23.42 6.39 18.12
C PRO A 23 23.71 6.24 16.62
N LEU A 24 22.67 6.23 15.78
CA LEU A 24 22.81 6.11 14.32
C LEU A 24 22.90 7.46 13.61
N CYS A 25 21.89 8.32 13.77
CA CYS A 25 21.79 9.57 13.00
C CYS A 25 22.16 10.83 13.79
N LYS A 26 22.49 10.69 15.08
CA LYS A 26 22.84 11.81 15.98
C LYS A 26 21.71 12.82 16.25
N ALA A 27 20.48 12.51 15.88
CA ALA A 27 19.33 13.33 16.20
C ALA A 27 19.16 13.49 17.71
N PRO A 28 18.72 14.67 18.18
CA PRO A 28 18.53 14.91 19.62
C PRO A 28 17.35 14.10 20.19
N ALA A 29 17.29 13.98 21.51
CA ALA A 29 16.23 13.26 22.21
C ALA A 29 14.81 13.74 21.85
N SER A 30 14.66 15.02 21.49
CA SER A 30 13.38 15.61 21.05
C SER A 30 12.80 14.98 19.77
N LYS A 31 13.61 14.22 19.02
CA LYS A 31 13.18 13.50 17.81
C LYS A 31 12.74 12.06 18.09
N PHE A 32 12.72 11.64 19.34
CA PHE A 32 12.22 10.33 19.72
C PHE A 32 10.77 10.41 20.19
N ASN A 33 9.96 9.46 19.72
CA ASN A 33 8.60 9.24 20.20
C ASN A 33 8.54 7.94 21.00
N GLU A 34 7.82 7.96 22.11
CA GLU A 34 7.54 6.75 22.88
C GLU A 34 6.60 5.85 22.08
N MET A 35 7.00 4.59 21.91
CA MET A 35 6.13 3.56 21.31
C MET A 35 5.24 2.99 22.41
N VAL A 36 3.95 3.25 22.33
CA VAL A 36 2.97 2.64 23.21
C VAL A 36 2.60 1.28 22.61
N GLU A 37 2.91 0.19 23.31
CA GLU A 37 2.36 -1.11 22.97
C GLU A 37 0.87 -1.09 23.31
N THR A 38 0.03 -1.04 22.31
CA THR A 38 -1.40 -1.25 22.47
C THR A 38 -1.63 -2.74 22.81
N GLU A 39 -2.24 -3.00 23.96
CA GLU A 39 -2.72 -4.33 24.30
C GLU A 39 -3.74 -4.76 23.25
N GLY A 40 -3.43 -5.76 22.43
CA GLY A 40 -4.41 -6.31 21.50
C GLY A 40 -3.90 -6.74 20.13
N GLY A 41 -2.61 -6.70 19.86
CA GLY A 41 -2.03 -7.21 18.61
C GLY A 41 -1.60 -6.13 17.62
N LEU A 42 -1.24 -6.55 16.42
CA LEU A 42 -0.82 -5.65 15.35
C LEU A 42 -2.03 -4.84 14.85
N GLU A 43 -1.94 -3.52 14.98
CA GLU A 43 -2.87 -2.62 14.32
C GLU A 43 -2.30 -2.27 12.95
N PHE A 44 -3.00 -2.65 11.89
CA PHE A 44 -2.62 -2.29 10.54
C PHE A 44 -3.03 -0.84 10.25
N ALA A 45 -2.20 -0.12 9.51
CA ALA A 45 -2.51 1.24 9.07
C ALA A 45 -3.74 1.27 8.14
N ASP A 46 -4.09 0.14 7.57
CA ASP A 46 -5.25 -0.05 6.71
C ASP A 46 -6.04 -1.29 7.17
N GLN A 47 -7.35 -1.18 7.10
CA GLN A 47 -8.24 -2.29 7.43
C GLN A 47 -8.35 -3.23 6.22
N HIS A 48 -8.03 -4.51 6.43
CA HIS A 48 -8.18 -5.54 5.41
C HIS A 48 -9.62 -6.11 5.42
N VAL A 49 -10.60 -5.23 5.31
CA VAL A 49 -12.02 -5.58 5.27
C VAL A 49 -12.55 -5.35 3.86
N ILE A 50 -13.04 -6.41 3.23
CA ILE A 50 -13.63 -6.33 1.90
C ILE A 50 -14.97 -5.60 1.98
N GLY A 51 -15.19 -4.66 1.04
CA GLY A 51 -16.45 -3.93 0.94
C GLY A 51 -16.59 -2.76 1.90
N VAL A 52 -15.49 -2.17 2.36
CA VAL A 52 -15.51 -1.01 3.26
C VAL A 52 -16.33 0.15 2.70
N ALA A 53 -16.32 0.33 1.38
CA ALA A 53 -17.08 1.39 0.72
C ALA A 53 -18.58 1.09 0.57
N LYS A 54 -19.03 -0.12 0.85
CA LYS A 54 -20.47 -0.46 0.82
C LYS A 54 -21.21 0.38 1.84
N GLY A 55 -22.27 1.04 1.40
CA GLY A 55 -23.02 1.98 2.24
C GLY A 55 -22.60 3.44 2.10
N CYS A 56 -21.55 3.74 1.34
CA CYS A 56 -21.25 5.11 0.90
C CYS A 56 -22.32 5.61 -0.06
N ASP A 57 -22.37 6.94 -0.26
CA ASP A 57 -23.29 7.52 -1.22
C ASP A 57 -23.00 7.07 -2.67
N GLU A 58 -23.99 7.23 -3.55
CA GLU A 58 -23.91 6.76 -4.93
C GLU A 58 -22.79 7.45 -5.73
N GLU A 59 -22.50 8.70 -5.44
CA GLU A 59 -21.44 9.46 -6.11
C GLU A 59 -20.07 8.87 -5.77
N MET A 60 -19.82 8.56 -4.50
CA MET A 60 -18.58 7.91 -4.06
C MET A 60 -18.40 6.53 -4.71
N ILE A 61 -19.46 5.72 -4.72
CA ILE A 61 -19.43 4.39 -5.35
C ILE A 61 -19.14 4.49 -6.84
N LYS A 62 -19.77 5.46 -7.52
CA LYS A 62 -19.52 5.72 -8.94
C LYS A 62 -18.06 6.10 -9.20
N ASP A 63 -17.51 6.99 -8.39
CA ASP A 63 -16.12 7.44 -8.53
C ASP A 63 -15.14 6.28 -8.30
N LEU A 64 -15.37 5.44 -7.29
CA LEU A 64 -14.55 4.25 -7.04
C LEU A 64 -14.60 3.25 -8.21
N ASN A 65 -15.78 3.03 -8.80
CA ASN A 65 -15.91 2.20 -10.00
C ASN A 65 -15.16 2.80 -11.19
N ASN A 66 -15.22 4.11 -11.39
CA ASN A 66 -14.48 4.78 -12.46
C ASN A 66 -12.97 4.64 -12.27
N HIS A 67 -12.47 4.77 -11.04
CA HIS A 67 -11.06 4.53 -10.73
C HIS A 67 -10.65 3.09 -10.97
N PHE A 68 -11.46 2.13 -10.53
CA PHE A 68 -11.22 0.71 -10.80
C PHE A 68 -11.10 0.42 -12.30
N MET A 69 -12.04 0.91 -13.09
CA MET A 69 -12.02 0.77 -14.55
C MET A 69 -10.81 1.45 -15.19
N GLY A 70 -10.46 2.64 -14.72
CA GLY A 70 -9.28 3.38 -15.20
C GLY A 70 -7.99 2.62 -14.95
N GLU A 71 -7.78 2.14 -13.74
CA GLU A 71 -6.59 1.36 -13.38
C GLU A 71 -6.49 0.06 -14.19
N CYS A 72 -7.58 -0.67 -14.37
CA CYS A 72 -7.60 -1.86 -15.21
C CYS A 72 -7.26 -1.55 -16.69
N THR A 73 -7.72 -0.41 -17.20
CA THR A 73 -7.41 0.06 -18.54
C THR A 73 -5.92 0.36 -18.68
N GLU A 74 -5.33 1.02 -17.69
CA GLU A 74 -3.91 1.37 -17.69
C GLU A 74 -3.01 0.13 -17.62
N VAL A 75 -3.41 -0.93 -16.93
CA VAL A 75 -2.69 -2.22 -16.97
C VAL A 75 -2.54 -2.72 -18.40
N GLY A 76 -3.64 -2.76 -19.15
CA GLY A 76 -3.63 -3.21 -20.54
C GLY A 76 -2.79 -2.30 -21.44
N MET A 77 -2.93 -0.98 -21.27
CA MET A 77 -2.17 0.01 -22.03
C MET A 77 -0.67 -0.14 -21.80
N TYR A 78 -0.22 -0.21 -20.56
CA TYR A 78 1.20 -0.31 -20.24
C TYR A 78 1.81 -1.63 -20.70
N LEU A 79 1.08 -2.74 -20.63
CA LEU A 79 1.55 -4.01 -21.19
C LEU A 79 1.66 -3.96 -22.72
N ALA A 80 0.73 -3.30 -23.38
CA ALA A 80 0.81 -3.08 -24.85
C ALA A 80 2.02 -2.20 -25.21
N MET A 81 2.28 -1.15 -24.44
CA MET A 81 3.46 -0.29 -24.62
C MET A 81 4.76 -1.03 -24.35
N SER A 82 4.76 -1.94 -23.37
CA SER A 82 5.90 -2.82 -23.12
C SER A 82 6.24 -3.66 -24.34
N ARG A 83 5.24 -4.28 -24.94
CA ARG A 83 5.43 -5.08 -26.17
C ARG A 83 5.89 -4.23 -27.35
N GLN A 84 5.41 -2.99 -27.45
CA GLN A 84 5.86 -2.06 -28.49
C GLN A 84 7.32 -1.68 -28.28
N ALA A 85 7.72 -1.40 -27.05
CA ALA A 85 9.12 -1.12 -26.73
C ALA A 85 10.04 -2.29 -27.10
N ASP A 86 9.63 -3.53 -26.85
CA ASP A 86 10.36 -4.72 -27.27
C ASP A 86 10.52 -4.80 -28.81
N ARG A 87 9.44 -4.54 -29.57
CA ARG A 87 9.49 -4.54 -31.05
C ARG A 87 10.45 -3.48 -31.59
N GLU A 88 10.54 -2.34 -30.91
CA GLU A 88 11.42 -1.23 -31.31
C GLU A 88 12.85 -1.40 -30.80
N GLY A 89 13.14 -2.43 -30.02
CA GLY A 89 14.48 -2.73 -29.50
C GLY A 89 14.87 -1.99 -28.23
N TYR A 90 13.90 -1.63 -27.39
CA TYR A 90 14.11 -0.96 -26.10
C TYR A 90 13.73 -1.85 -24.90
N PRO A 91 14.52 -2.89 -24.60
CA PRO A 91 14.15 -3.85 -23.55
C PRO A 91 14.03 -3.25 -22.16
N GLU A 92 14.82 -2.22 -21.85
CA GLU A 92 14.78 -1.52 -20.55
C GLU A 92 13.49 -0.72 -20.39
N ILE A 93 13.01 -0.10 -21.46
CA ILE A 93 11.72 0.61 -21.48
C ILE A 93 10.57 -0.40 -21.39
N ALA A 94 10.68 -1.52 -22.10
CA ALA A 94 9.69 -2.60 -22.01
C ALA A 94 9.53 -3.09 -20.56
N GLU A 95 10.64 -3.31 -19.87
CA GLU A 95 10.63 -3.73 -18.47
C GLU A 95 10.02 -2.68 -17.55
N ALA A 96 10.30 -1.39 -17.78
CA ALA A 96 9.71 -0.30 -17.02
C ALA A 96 8.17 -0.27 -17.18
N PHE A 97 7.64 -0.43 -18.37
CA PHE A 97 6.20 -0.50 -18.61
C PHE A 97 5.54 -1.71 -17.93
N LYS A 98 6.20 -2.86 -17.88
CA LYS A 98 5.69 -4.02 -17.13
C LYS A 98 5.56 -3.72 -15.65
N ARG A 99 6.54 -3.06 -15.05
CA ARG A 99 6.50 -2.65 -13.63
C ARG A 99 5.38 -1.66 -13.37
N TYR A 100 5.20 -0.66 -14.23
CA TYR A 100 4.09 0.28 -14.12
C TYR A 100 2.73 -0.42 -14.26
N ALA A 101 2.61 -1.36 -15.18
CA ALA A 101 1.39 -2.15 -15.31
C ALA A 101 1.07 -2.92 -14.03
N TRP A 102 2.08 -3.48 -13.37
CA TRP A 102 1.91 -4.15 -12.09
C TRP A 102 1.48 -3.20 -10.97
N GLU A 103 2.04 -1.99 -10.92
CA GLU A 103 1.61 -0.96 -9.96
C GLU A 103 0.15 -0.58 -10.15
N GLU A 104 -0.30 -0.40 -11.39
CA GLU A 104 -1.71 -0.13 -11.70
C GLU A 104 -2.62 -1.32 -11.34
N ALA A 105 -2.13 -2.55 -11.50
CA ALA A 105 -2.85 -3.74 -11.07
C ALA A 105 -3.04 -3.77 -9.54
N GLU A 106 -2.04 -3.38 -8.77
CA GLU A 106 -2.15 -3.23 -7.31
C GLU A 106 -3.17 -2.14 -6.93
N HIS A 107 -3.17 -1.00 -7.61
CA HIS A 107 -4.17 0.05 -7.41
C HIS A 107 -5.58 -0.47 -7.72
N ALA A 108 -5.76 -1.14 -8.85
CA ALA A 108 -7.04 -1.73 -9.24
C ALA A 108 -7.54 -2.73 -8.18
N SER A 109 -6.65 -3.57 -7.66
CA SER A 109 -7.00 -4.55 -6.63
C SER A 109 -7.54 -3.88 -5.37
N LYS A 110 -6.94 -2.75 -4.97
CA LYS A 110 -7.39 -1.99 -3.81
C LYS A 110 -8.78 -1.41 -4.00
N PHE A 111 -9.09 -0.86 -5.16
CA PHE A 111 -10.44 -0.39 -5.48
C PHE A 111 -11.45 -1.53 -5.51
N ALA A 112 -11.08 -2.70 -6.05
CA ALA A 112 -11.91 -3.89 -6.02
C ALA A 112 -12.23 -4.35 -4.59
N GLU A 113 -11.25 -4.31 -3.70
CA GLU A 113 -11.43 -4.63 -2.28
C GLU A 113 -12.36 -3.64 -1.57
N LEU A 114 -12.20 -2.34 -1.82
CA LEU A 114 -13.06 -1.30 -1.25
C LEU A 114 -14.53 -1.47 -1.68
N LEU A 115 -14.76 -1.74 -2.95
CA LEU A 115 -16.10 -1.96 -3.52
C LEU A 115 -16.68 -3.30 -3.07
N GLY A 116 -15.89 -4.36 -3.04
CA GLY A 116 -16.24 -5.69 -2.57
C GLY A 116 -17.01 -6.58 -3.55
N ASP A 117 -17.50 -6.04 -4.67
CA ASP A 117 -18.36 -6.79 -5.61
C ASP A 117 -17.62 -7.87 -6.39
N CYS A 118 -16.31 -7.68 -6.61
CA CYS A 118 -15.44 -8.61 -7.34
C CYS A 118 -14.67 -9.57 -6.42
N VAL A 119 -14.86 -9.48 -5.11
CA VAL A 119 -14.12 -10.27 -4.11
C VAL A 119 -15.10 -11.00 -3.23
N TRP A 120 -14.96 -12.31 -3.14
CA TRP A 120 -15.81 -13.17 -2.32
C TRP A 120 -14.98 -14.25 -1.63
N ASP A 121 -15.58 -14.89 -0.64
CA ASP A 121 -14.96 -15.96 0.13
C ASP A 121 -14.59 -17.14 -0.79
N LEU A 122 -13.34 -17.59 -0.69
CA LEU A 122 -12.85 -18.74 -1.48
C LEU A 122 -13.56 -20.05 -1.12
N SER A 123 -14.16 -20.16 0.04
CA SER A 123 -14.95 -21.32 0.44
C SER A 123 -16.18 -21.54 -0.46
N LEU A 124 -16.62 -20.50 -1.18
CA LEU A 124 -17.73 -20.58 -2.13
C LEU A 124 -17.30 -21.08 -3.52
N ILE A 125 -16.01 -21.22 -3.76
CA ILE A 125 -15.47 -21.74 -5.01
C ILE A 125 -15.37 -23.26 -4.89
N HIS A 126 -16.32 -23.96 -5.51
CA HIS A 126 -16.25 -25.41 -5.65
C HIS A 126 -15.39 -25.75 -6.87
N ILE A 127 -14.25 -26.31 -6.56
CA ILE A 127 -13.32 -26.81 -7.58
C ILE A 127 -13.61 -28.28 -7.82
#